data_a9fe15afbdb6ed5fa7361b82bfd519fc
#
_entry.id   a9fe15afbdb6ed5fa7361b82bfd519fc
#
_cell.length_a   1.000
_cell.length_b   1.000
_cell.length_c   1.000
_cell.angle_alpha   90.00
_cell.angle_beta   90.00
_cell.angle_gamma   90.00
#
_symmetry.space_group_name_H-M   'P 1'
#
loop_
_entity.id
_entity.type
_entity.pdbx_description
1 polymer ?
#
loop_
_entity_poly.entity_id
_entity_poly.type
_entity_poly.pdbx_seq_one_letter_code
_entity_poly.pdbx_strand_id
1 'polypeptide(L)'
;MRTPMKRTQSLTAGSISGSILRFALPLFLGQLLQQFYNMADAWVIGNFANNNAFAAVSSGGNLTFMIIGFFNGIGIGGGVVISRYFGAKDNANTQKAIHNAFLFGLLASLIATAAGLLFIPKMLVLMRTPVEVLPYSLQYFRVYFGGVTTIVLYNVCMSIMQAQGDSLRPLYYLGVSSVTNVVLDLVFVAGFHWDVMGAAVATVIAQGLSVVLCLRRMRREPEAHLRLDFRLLRWDRAMMSRIIRQGLPTGIQNSVIGLGNVVI
;
A
#
# COMPACT_ATOMS: atom_id res chain seq x y z
N MET A 1 -14.02 16.73 -26.46
CA MET A 1 -14.42 15.30 -26.54
C MET A 1 -13.49 14.46 -25.68
N ARG A 2 -13.90 14.05 -24.46
CA ARG A 2 -13.09 13.15 -23.62
C ARG A 2 -13.46 11.72 -24.01
N THR A 3 -12.55 11.02 -24.70
CA THR A 3 -12.64 9.58 -24.94
C THR A 3 -12.83 8.88 -23.58
N PRO A 4 -13.90 8.11 -23.36
CA PRO A 4 -14.06 7.36 -22.13
C PRO A 4 -12.96 6.28 -22.12
N MET A 5 -12.02 6.37 -21.18
CA MET A 5 -11.08 5.29 -20.93
C MET A 5 -11.91 4.00 -20.75
N LYS A 6 -11.71 3.04 -21.66
CA LYS A 6 -12.43 1.79 -21.71
C LYS A 6 -12.41 1.11 -20.35
N ARG A 7 -13.61 0.83 -19.86
CA ARG A 7 -13.99 0.17 -18.61
C ARG A 7 -13.35 -1.20 -18.45
N THR A 8 -13.24 -1.61 -17.19
CA THR A 8 -13.02 -2.98 -16.68
C THR A 8 -12.98 -4.03 -17.78
N GLN A 9 -11.77 -4.48 -18.09
CA GLN A 9 -11.61 -5.50 -19.11
C GLN A 9 -12.08 -6.84 -18.53
N SER A 10 -13.13 -7.40 -19.11
CA SER A 10 -13.49 -8.79 -18.86
C SER A 10 -12.33 -9.67 -19.34
N LEU A 11 -11.58 -10.25 -18.42
CA LEU A 11 -10.51 -11.22 -18.72
C LEU A 11 -11.08 -12.55 -19.25
N THR A 12 -12.40 -12.68 -19.27
CA THR A 12 -13.12 -13.89 -19.72
C THR A 12 -13.55 -13.84 -21.19
N ALA A 13 -13.25 -12.75 -21.92
CA ALA A 13 -13.64 -12.58 -23.32
C ALA A 13 -12.41 -12.21 -24.18
N GLY A 14 -12.24 -12.85 -25.35
CA GLY A 14 -11.15 -12.60 -26.29
C GLY A 14 -9.96 -13.56 -26.14
N SER A 15 -8.78 -13.19 -26.69
CA SER A 15 -7.58 -14.01 -26.55
C SER A 15 -7.04 -13.90 -25.11
N ILE A 16 -6.92 -15.04 -24.44
CA ILE A 16 -6.47 -15.13 -23.03
C ILE A 16 -5.09 -14.48 -22.86
N SER A 17 -4.14 -14.81 -23.72
CA SER A 17 -2.76 -14.28 -23.66
C SER A 17 -2.72 -12.75 -23.81
N GLY A 18 -3.49 -12.18 -24.73
CA GLY A 18 -3.55 -10.72 -24.93
C GLY A 18 -4.20 -9.99 -23.74
N SER A 19 -5.21 -10.60 -23.14
CA SER A 19 -5.88 -10.03 -21.95
C SER A 19 -4.97 -10.05 -20.72
N ILE A 20 -4.25 -11.17 -20.51
CA ILE A 20 -3.27 -11.30 -19.42
C ILE A 20 -2.14 -10.27 -19.60
N LEU A 21 -1.56 -10.15 -20.79
CA LEU A 21 -0.48 -9.22 -21.04
C LEU A 21 -0.88 -7.75 -20.80
N ARG A 22 -2.07 -7.37 -21.28
CA ARG A 22 -2.61 -6.01 -21.06
C ARG A 22 -2.88 -5.70 -19.61
N PHE A 23 -3.25 -6.69 -18.81
CA PHE A 23 -3.46 -6.54 -17.37
C PHE A 23 -2.14 -6.54 -16.61
N ALA A 24 -1.20 -7.42 -16.98
CA ALA A 24 0.09 -7.58 -16.30
C ALA A 24 1.05 -6.41 -16.56
N LEU A 25 1.04 -5.83 -17.76
CA LEU A 25 1.95 -4.74 -18.11
C LEU A 25 1.82 -3.51 -17.19
N PRO A 26 0.63 -2.98 -16.89
CA PRO A 26 0.49 -1.90 -15.90
C PRO A 26 0.96 -2.28 -14.51
N LEU A 27 0.77 -3.55 -14.08
CA LEU A 27 1.25 -4.02 -12.77
C LEU A 27 2.78 -4.04 -12.74
N PHE A 28 3.41 -4.54 -13.79
CA PHE A 28 4.87 -4.54 -13.93
C PHE A 28 5.43 -3.11 -13.94
N LEU A 29 4.84 -2.20 -14.72
CA LEU A 29 5.21 -0.78 -14.73
C LEU A 29 5.00 -0.13 -13.36
N GLY A 30 3.98 -0.54 -12.62
CA GLY A 30 3.76 -0.09 -11.24
C GLY A 30 4.89 -0.52 -10.30
N GLN A 31 5.38 -1.75 -10.42
CA GLN A 31 6.52 -2.23 -9.63
C GLN A 31 7.81 -1.48 -9.98
N LEU A 32 8.06 -1.24 -11.26
CA LEU A 32 9.21 -0.43 -11.70
C LEU A 32 9.11 1.00 -11.16
N LEU A 33 7.94 1.63 -11.27
CA LEU A 33 7.71 2.98 -10.76
C LEU A 33 7.91 3.06 -9.24
N GLN A 34 7.48 2.02 -8.50
CA GLN A 34 7.74 1.92 -7.07
C GLN A 34 9.24 1.84 -6.75
N GLN A 35 10.02 1.13 -7.55
CA GLN A 35 11.47 1.06 -7.37
C GLN A 35 12.14 2.41 -7.67
N PHE A 36 11.74 3.09 -8.74
CA PHE A 36 12.24 4.44 -9.02
C PHE A 36 11.89 5.42 -7.90
N TYR A 37 10.69 5.34 -7.36
CA TYR A 37 10.28 6.10 -6.19
C TYR A 37 11.19 5.85 -4.99
N ASN A 38 11.43 4.57 -4.63
CA ASN A 38 12.30 4.22 -3.51
C ASN A 38 13.76 4.69 -3.73
N MET A 39 14.25 4.64 -4.97
CA MET A 39 15.58 5.15 -5.33
C MET A 39 15.66 6.67 -5.21
N ALA A 40 14.63 7.40 -5.64
CA ALA A 40 14.58 8.85 -5.54
C ALA A 40 14.55 9.30 -4.07
N ASP A 41 13.74 8.64 -3.23
CA ASP A 41 13.66 8.89 -1.78
C ASP A 41 15.04 8.65 -1.12
N ALA A 42 15.67 7.50 -1.38
CA ALA A 42 17.00 7.20 -0.88
C ALA A 42 18.06 8.20 -1.36
N TRP A 43 17.97 8.66 -2.61
CA TRP A 43 18.88 9.64 -3.17
C TRP A 43 18.73 11.01 -2.50
N VAL A 44 17.49 11.48 -2.25
CA VAL A 44 17.27 12.75 -1.55
C VAL A 44 17.82 12.68 -0.13
N ILE A 45 17.49 11.62 0.62
CA ILE A 45 17.97 11.44 1.98
C ILE A 45 19.49 11.34 2.00
N GLY A 46 20.09 10.57 1.09
CA GLY A 46 21.54 10.35 1.03
C GLY A 46 22.35 11.62 0.69
N ASN A 47 21.77 12.58 -0.05
CA ASN A 47 22.47 13.81 -0.43
C ASN A 47 22.18 15.00 0.48
N PHE A 48 21.02 15.06 1.13
CA PHE A 48 20.57 16.25 1.85
C PHE A 48 20.35 16.04 3.35
N ALA A 49 20.24 14.78 3.82
CA ALA A 49 20.16 14.46 5.25
C ALA A 49 21.54 14.10 5.81
N ASN A 50 21.67 14.05 7.13
CA ASN A 50 22.91 13.64 7.76
C ASN A 50 23.13 12.10 7.69
N ASN A 51 24.39 11.64 7.88
CA ASN A 51 24.74 10.24 7.77
C ASN A 51 23.97 9.32 8.74
N ASN A 52 23.68 9.78 9.96
CA ASN A 52 22.91 9.03 10.94
C ASN A 52 21.44 8.91 10.54
N ALA A 53 20.89 9.94 9.89
CA ALA A 53 19.57 9.95 9.30
C ALA A 53 19.46 8.95 8.16
N PHE A 54 20.44 8.94 7.25
CA PHE A 54 20.50 7.96 6.16
C PHE A 54 20.61 6.53 6.68
N ALA A 55 21.48 6.30 7.69
CA ALA A 55 21.62 4.99 8.35
C ALA A 55 20.29 4.55 9.02
N ALA A 56 19.55 5.47 9.63
CA ALA A 56 18.26 5.18 10.26
C ALA A 56 17.21 4.66 9.27
N VAL A 57 17.09 5.31 8.11
CA VAL A 57 16.14 4.91 7.06
C VAL A 57 16.58 3.60 6.40
N SER A 58 17.86 3.48 6.05
CA SER A 58 18.41 2.31 5.37
C SER A 58 18.34 1.05 6.23
N SER A 59 18.72 1.13 7.50
CA SER A 59 18.63 -0.01 8.43
C SER A 59 17.18 -0.39 8.76
N GLY A 60 16.28 0.60 8.77
CA GLY A 60 14.86 0.39 9.01
C GLY A 60 14.07 -0.14 7.82
N GLY A 61 14.63 -0.08 6.61
CA GLY A 61 13.97 -0.51 5.39
C GLY A 61 13.47 -1.96 5.44
N ASN A 62 14.27 -2.84 6.02
CA ASN A 62 13.92 -4.25 6.18
C ASN A 62 12.72 -4.47 7.12
N LEU A 63 12.64 -3.73 8.23
CA LEU A 63 11.50 -3.76 9.14
C LEU A 63 10.23 -3.27 8.46
N THR A 64 10.36 -2.15 7.75
CA THR A 64 9.29 -1.57 6.94
C THR A 64 8.79 -2.56 5.89
N PHE A 65 9.71 -3.20 5.15
CA PHE A 65 9.38 -4.20 4.13
C PHE A 65 8.63 -5.39 4.70
N MET A 66 9.06 -5.92 5.86
CA MET A 66 8.40 -7.03 6.54
C MET A 66 6.95 -6.68 6.91
N ILE A 67 6.74 -5.51 7.49
CA ILE A 67 5.42 -5.06 7.95
C ILE A 67 4.50 -4.76 6.77
N ILE A 68 4.97 -3.99 5.79
CA ILE A 68 4.20 -3.69 4.58
C ILE A 68 3.90 -4.97 3.81
N GLY A 69 4.86 -5.89 3.70
CA GLY A 69 4.68 -7.19 3.04
C GLY A 69 3.53 -7.99 3.66
N PHE A 70 3.41 -7.98 4.99
CA PHE A 70 2.28 -8.60 5.69
C PHE A 70 0.93 -7.99 5.28
N PHE A 71 0.83 -6.66 5.30
CA PHE A 71 -0.41 -5.98 4.94
C PHE A 71 -0.73 -6.04 3.45
N ASN A 72 0.28 -6.09 2.58
CA ASN A 72 0.10 -6.40 1.15
C ASN A 72 -0.54 -7.78 0.96
N GLY A 73 -0.10 -8.79 1.70
CA GLY A 73 -0.71 -10.12 1.66
C GLY A 73 -2.19 -10.10 2.04
N ILE A 74 -2.55 -9.30 3.04
CA ILE A 74 -3.95 -9.08 3.42
C ILE A 74 -4.74 -8.45 2.27
N GLY A 75 -4.20 -7.43 1.61
CA GLY A 75 -4.80 -6.80 0.43
C GLY A 75 -5.02 -7.80 -0.70
N ILE A 76 -4.01 -8.61 -1.01
CA ILE A 76 -4.09 -9.68 -2.03
C ILE A 76 -5.21 -10.67 -1.69
N GLY A 77 -5.34 -11.09 -0.44
CA GLY A 77 -6.41 -11.98 0.01
C GLY A 77 -7.81 -11.43 -0.27
N GLY A 78 -8.02 -10.13 0.03
CA GLY A 78 -9.25 -9.42 -0.34
C GLY A 78 -9.47 -9.40 -1.86
N GLY A 79 -8.43 -9.10 -2.63
CA GLY A 79 -8.47 -9.09 -4.09
C GLY A 79 -8.84 -10.43 -4.71
N VAL A 80 -8.28 -11.54 -4.19
CA VAL A 80 -8.61 -12.91 -4.64
C VAL A 80 -10.08 -13.24 -4.42
N VAL A 81 -10.63 -12.92 -3.25
CA VAL A 81 -12.05 -13.16 -2.95
C VAL A 81 -12.95 -12.32 -3.85
N ILE A 82 -12.63 -11.04 -4.04
CA ILE A 82 -13.39 -10.13 -4.91
C ILE A 82 -13.36 -10.62 -6.37
N SER A 83 -12.17 -10.93 -6.92
CA SER A 83 -12.03 -11.35 -8.31
C SER A 83 -12.78 -12.66 -8.60
N ARG A 84 -12.85 -13.58 -7.63
CA ARG A 84 -13.63 -14.82 -7.74
C ARG A 84 -15.12 -14.54 -7.90
N TYR A 85 -15.72 -13.69 -7.06
CA TYR A 85 -17.14 -13.36 -7.17
C TYR A 85 -17.42 -12.49 -8.38
N PHE A 86 -16.54 -11.54 -8.68
CA PHE A 86 -16.64 -10.71 -9.86
C PHE A 86 -16.62 -11.53 -11.16
N GLY A 87 -15.67 -12.49 -11.27
CA GLY A 87 -15.59 -13.42 -12.41
C GLY A 87 -16.81 -14.36 -12.53
N ALA A 88 -17.40 -14.75 -11.40
CA ALA A 88 -18.63 -15.54 -11.36
C ALA A 88 -19.90 -14.69 -11.64
N LYS A 89 -19.77 -13.36 -11.83
CA LYS A 89 -20.88 -12.41 -12.00
C LYS A 89 -21.87 -12.39 -10.81
N ASP A 90 -21.39 -12.78 -9.63
CA ASP A 90 -22.15 -12.70 -8.40
C ASP A 90 -22.03 -11.30 -7.78
N ASN A 91 -22.87 -10.39 -8.25
CA ASN A 91 -22.84 -8.99 -7.91
C ASN A 91 -23.06 -8.74 -6.40
N ALA A 92 -23.93 -9.52 -5.77
CA ALA A 92 -24.25 -9.37 -4.35
C ALA A 92 -23.04 -9.72 -3.46
N ASN A 93 -22.38 -10.84 -3.73
CA ASN A 93 -21.20 -11.24 -2.97
C ASN A 93 -19.95 -10.43 -3.37
N THR A 94 -19.84 -9.94 -4.61
CA THR A 94 -18.80 -8.98 -5.01
C THR A 94 -18.87 -7.72 -4.17
N GLN A 95 -20.05 -7.12 -4.03
CA GLN A 95 -20.24 -5.93 -3.21
C GLN A 95 -19.89 -6.19 -1.75
N LYS A 96 -20.38 -7.29 -1.16
CA LYS A 96 -20.02 -7.68 0.20
C LYS A 96 -18.51 -7.87 0.39
N ALA A 97 -17.84 -8.50 -0.58
CA ALA A 97 -16.41 -8.74 -0.53
C ALA A 97 -15.61 -7.43 -0.57
N ILE A 98 -15.99 -6.45 -1.41
CA ILE A 98 -15.38 -5.12 -1.48
C ILE A 98 -15.48 -4.40 -0.12
N HIS A 99 -16.69 -4.36 0.46
CA HIS A 99 -16.90 -3.68 1.74
C HIS A 99 -16.15 -4.38 2.90
N ASN A 100 -16.14 -5.71 2.94
CA ASN A 100 -15.41 -6.45 3.98
C ASN A 100 -13.89 -6.36 3.80
N ALA A 101 -13.35 -6.38 2.57
CA ALA A 101 -11.93 -6.19 2.31
C ALA A 101 -11.46 -4.79 2.75
N PHE A 102 -12.24 -3.75 2.44
CA PHE A 102 -11.95 -2.40 2.88
C PHE A 102 -12.01 -2.25 4.41
N LEU A 103 -13.07 -2.77 5.04
CA LEU A 103 -13.23 -2.75 6.50
C LEU A 103 -12.11 -3.50 7.21
N PHE A 104 -11.72 -4.67 6.70
CA PHE A 104 -10.61 -5.43 7.24
C PHE A 104 -9.28 -4.67 7.12
N GLY A 105 -8.99 -4.09 5.96
CA GLY A 105 -7.80 -3.27 5.76
C GLY A 105 -7.75 -2.05 6.69
N LEU A 106 -8.89 -1.38 6.88
CA LEU A 106 -9.00 -0.26 7.81
C LEU A 106 -8.71 -0.69 9.26
N LEU A 107 -9.37 -1.73 9.75
CA LEU A 107 -9.17 -2.22 11.12
C LEU A 107 -7.74 -2.73 11.32
N ALA A 108 -7.23 -3.52 10.38
CA ALA A 108 -5.87 -4.05 10.43
C ALA A 108 -4.82 -2.92 10.43
N SER A 109 -5.02 -1.87 9.64
CA SER A 109 -4.11 -0.72 9.60
C SER A 109 -4.13 0.11 10.89
N LEU A 110 -5.29 0.29 11.51
CA LEU A 110 -5.40 0.96 12.80
C LEU A 110 -4.71 0.16 13.91
N ILE A 111 -4.87 -1.16 13.92
CA ILE A 111 -4.16 -2.05 14.84
C ILE A 111 -2.65 -1.96 14.61
N ALA A 112 -2.20 -1.96 13.35
CA ALA A 112 -0.79 -1.82 12.99
C ALA A 112 -0.21 -0.48 13.43
N THR A 113 -0.95 0.62 13.26
CA THR A 113 -0.55 1.95 13.74
C THR A 113 -0.38 1.93 15.26
N ALA A 114 -1.37 1.44 16.00
CA ALA A 114 -1.31 1.37 17.46
C ALA A 114 -0.15 0.48 17.94
N ALA A 115 -0.05 -0.74 17.39
CA ALA A 115 1.02 -1.67 17.74
C ALA A 115 2.40 -1.12 17.38
N GLY A 116 2.54 -0.55 16.19
CA GLY A 116 3.78 0.09 15.74
C GLY A 116 4.23 1.17 16.71
N LEU A 117 3.38 2.15 17.01
CA LEU A 117 3.71 3.24 17.92
C LEU A 117 4.10 2.77 19.32
N LEU A 118 3.45 1.71 19.82
CA LEU A 118 3.73 1.15 21.15
C LEU A 118 5.03 0.33 21.20
N PHE A 119 5.32 -0.44 20.13
CA PHE A 119 6.43 -1.42 20.15
C PHE A 119 7.71 -0.94 19.49
N ILE A 120 7.69 0.16 18.69
CA ILE A 120 8.87 0.69 17.99
C ILE A 120 10.10 0.82 18.90
N PRO A 121 10.05 1.45 20.10
CA PRO A 121 11.25 1.61 20.91
C PRO A 121 11.88 0.27 21.29
N LYS A 122 11.05 -0.73 21.64
CA LYS A 122 11.52 -2.08 21.98
C LYS A 122 12.09 -2.81 20.78
N MET A 123 11.48 -2.65 19.60
CA MET A 123 11.96 -3.28 18.36
C MET A 123 13.32 -2.74 17.95
N LEU A 124 13.54 -1.43 18.01
CA LEU A 124 14.84 -0.82 17.67
C LEU A 124 15.96 -1.24 18.63
N VAL A 125 15.65 -1.37 19.91
CA VAL A 125 16.59 -1.90 20.90
C VAL A 125 16.92 -3.36 20.61
N LEU A 126 15.92 -4.19 20.29
CA LEU A 126 16.10 -5.61 19.93
C LEU A 126 16.95 -5.78 18.65
N MET A 127 16.81 -4.87 17.70
CA MET A 127 17.62 -4.81 16.47
C MET A 127 19.05 -4.32 16.72
N ARG A 128 19.41 -4.00 17.98
CA ARG A 128 20.73 -3.45 18.36
C ARG A 128 21.09 -2.20 17.57
N THR A 129 20.10 -1.32 17.33
CA THR A 129 20.33 -0.05 16.64
C THR A 129 21.39 0.76 17.40
N PRO A 130 22.47 1.25 16.74
CA PRO A 130 23.51 2.06 17.40
C PRO A 130 22.91 3.27 18.11
N VAL A 131 23.49 3.64 19.26
CA VAL A 131 22.99 4.72 20.12
C VAL A 131 22.90 6.06 19.36
N GLU A 132 23.84 6.31 18.46
CA GLU A 132 23.91 7.53 17.63
C GLU A 132 22.78 7.60 16.58
N VAL A 133 22.31 6.44 16.07
CA VAL A 133 21.27 6.32 15.04
C VAL A 133 19.89 6.20 15.66
N LEU A 134 19.79 5.72 16.92
CA LEU A 134 18.53 5.44 17.60
C LEU A 134 17.55 6.64 17.65
N PRO A 135 17.95 7.90 17.94
CA PRO A 135 17.04 9.03 17.95
C PRO A 135 16.39 9.28 16.57
N TYR A 136 17.18 9.20 15.51
CA TYR A 136 16.70 9.37 14.12
C TYR A 136 15.75 8.24 13.71
N SER A 137 16.09 7.00 14.07
CA SER A 137 15.22 5.86 13.83
C SER A 137 13.88 5.99 14.57
N LEU A 138 13.89 6.38 15.83
CA LEU A 138 12.68 6.62 16.61
C LEU A 138 11.80 7.71 15.99
N GLN A 139 12.41 8.82 15.55
CA GLN A 139 11.70 9.92 14.92
C GLN A 139 11.08 9.48 13.59
N TYR A 140 11.84 8.83 12.72
CA TYR A 140 11.37 8.29 11.44
C TYR A 140 10.20 7.32 11.63
N PHE A 141 10.39 6.31 12.46
CA PHE A 141 9.38 5.27 12.64
C PHE A 141 8.12 5.75 13.34
N ARG A 142 8.19 6.71 14.26
CA ARG A 142 6.98 7.31 14.86
C ARG A 142 6.11 7.97 13.80
N VAL A 143 6.70 8.77 12.91
CA VAL A 143 5.96 9.41 11.83
C VAL A 143 5.44 8.37 10.85
N TYR A 144 6.31 7.43 10.43
CA TYR A 144 5.97 6.39 9.48
C TYR A 144 4.80 5.51 9.97
N PHE A 145 4.87 5.01 11.21
CA PHE A 145 3.79 4.21 11.80
C PHE A 145 2.55 5.04 12.12
N GLY A 146 2.69 6.31 12.46
CA GLY A 146 1.57 7.24 12.53
C GLY A 146 0.77 7.32 11.22
N GLY A 147 1.48 7.18 10.09
CA GLY A 147 0.90 7.20 8.76
C GLY A 147 0.68 5.82 8.12
N VAL A 148 0.99 4.70 8.78
CA VAL A 148 0.89 3.37 8.17
C VAL A 148 -0.52 3.03 7.70
N THR A 149 -1.53 3.61 8.33
CA THR A 149 -2.93 3.51 7.88
C THR A 149 -3.11 3.96 6.44
N THR A 150 -2.47 5.05 6.01
CA THR A 150 -2.57 5.54 4.61
C THR A 150 -1.93 4.55 3.64
N ILE A 151 -0.77 4.00 4.00
CA ILE A 151 -0.03 3.03 3.18
C ILE A 151 -0.86 1.75 3.00
N VAL A 152 -1.38 1.19 4.08
CA VAL A 152 -2.18 -0.04 4.04
C VAL A 152 -3.48 0.18 3.28
N LEU A 153 -4.19 1.28 3.54
CA LEU A 153 -5.43 1.60 2.82
C LEU A 153 -5.22 1.78 1.33
N TYR A 154 -4.10 2.42 0.92
CA TYR A 154 -3.76 2.51 -0.49
C TYR A 154 -3.61 1.11 -1.12
N ASN A 155 -2.84 0.21 -0.48
CA ASN A 155 -2.64 -1.16 -0.97
C ASN A 155 -3.96 -1.95 -1.07
N VAL A 156 -4.83 -1.80 -0.08
CA VAL A 156 -6.16 -2.45 -0.10
C VAL A 156 -7.04 -1.87 -1.21
N CYS A 157 -7.11 -0.56 -1.37
CA CYS A 157 -7.87 0.08 -2.44
C CYS A 157 -7.33 -0.32 -3.82
N MET A 158 -6.00 -0.37 -3.99
CA MET A 158 -5.34 -0.83 -5.21
C MET A 158 -5.73 -2.27 -5.52
N SER A 159 -5.66 -3.17 -4.53
CA SER A 159 -6.04 -4.58 -4.68
C SER A 159 -7.52 -4.75 -5.07
N ILE A 160 -8.42 -3.97 -4.46
CA ILE A 160 -9.85 -3.97 -4.82
C ILE A 160 -10.06 -3.54 -6.28
N MET A 161 -9.40 -2.47 -6.73
CA MET A 161 -9.51 -1.98 -8.11
C MET A 161 -8.94 -2.99 -9.11
N GLN A 162 -7.79 -3.60 -8.81
CA GLN A 162 -7.18 -4.64 -9.64
C GLN A 162 -8.07 -5.88 -9.73
N ALA A 163 -8.69 -6.29 -8.64
CA ALA A 163 -9.64 -7.40 -8.61
C ALA A 163 -10.87 -7.18 -9.50
N GLN A 164 -11.23 -5.93 -9.75
CA GLN A 164 -12.28 -5.51 -10.69
C GLN A 164 -11.79 -5.38 -12.14
N GLY A 165 -10.53 -5.74 -12.43
CA GLY A 165 -9.92 -5.63 -13.76
C GLY A 165 -9.36 -4.25 -14.12
N ASP A 166 -9.27 -3.33 -13.16
CA ASP A 166 -8.71 -1.99 -13.36
C ASP A 166 -7.26 -1.92 -12.85
N SER A 167 -6.30 -2.17 -13.72
CA SER A 167 -4.86 -2.08 -13.40
C SER A 167 -4.23 -0.74 -13.77
N LEU A 168 -4.88 0.06 -14.65
CA LEU A 168 -4.31 1.32 -15.14
C LEU A 168 -4.47 2.48 -14.15
N ARG A 169 -5.64 2.60 -13.50
CA ARG A 169 -5.87 3.69 -12.55
C ARG A 169 -5.00 3.60 -11.31
N PRO A 170 -4.80 2.42 -10.68
CA PRO A 170 -3.81 2.27 -9.62
C PRO A 170 -2.41 2.71 -10.02
N LEU A 171 -1.95 2.35 -11.23
CA LEU A 171 -0.67 2.83 -11.77
C LEU A 171 -0.60 4.36 -11.88
N TYR A 172 -1.67 4.98 -12.40
CA TYR A 172 -1.74 6.45 -12.49
C TYR A 172 -1.68 7.11 -11.11
N TYR A 173 -2.41 6.59 -10.13
CA TYR A 173 -2.40 7.15 -8.77
C TYR A 173 -1.06 6.95 -8.08
N LEU A 174 -0.39 5.83 -8.32
CA LEU A 174 0.99 5.62 -7.88
C LEU A 174 1.94 6.66 -8.51
N GLY A 175 1.80 6.93 -9.82
CA GLY A 175 2.59 7.96 -10.50
C GLY A 175 2.41 9.34 -9.89
N VAL A 176 1.16 9.75 -9.63
CA VAL A 176 0.86 11.03 -8.95
C VAL A 176 1.47 11.06 -7.55
N SER A 177 1.34 9.97 -6.79
CA SER A 177 1.93 9.86 -5.46
C SER A 177 3.45 9.95 -5.50
N SER A 178 4.10 9.25 -6.42
CA SER A 178 5.57 9.24 -6.56
C SER A 178 6.10 10.63 -6.87
N VAL A 179 5.49 11.34 -7.80
CA VAL A 179 5.89 12.72 -8.12
C VAL A 179 5.67 13.64 -6.92
N THR A 180 4.51 13.52 -6.24
CA THR A 180 4.21 14.31 -5.05
C THR A 180 5.22 14.05 -3.95
N ASN A 181 5.58 12.78 -3.72
CA ASN A 181 6.56 12.43 -2.68
C ASN A 181 7.94 13.04 -2.99
N VAL A 182 8.49 12.85 -4.22
CA VAL A 182 9.79 13.40 -4.58
C VAL A 182 9.82 14.92 -4.41
N VAL A 183 8.75 15.62 -4.79
CA VAL A 183 8.65 17.09 -4.59
C VAL A 183 8.63 17.43 -3.10
N LEU A 184 7.86 16.71 -2.29
CA LEU A 184 7.78 16.94 -0.85
C LEU A 184 9.09 16.57 -0.14
N ASP A 185 9.80 15.53 -0.56
CA ASP A 185 11.11 15.17 -0.04
C ASP A 185 12.12 16.31 -0.27
N LEU A 186 12.16 16.86 -1.49
CA LEU A 186 13.01 18.01 -1.78
C LEU A 186 12.64 19.24 -0.94
N VAL A 187 11.36 19.48 -0.73
CA VAL A 187 10.91 20.62 0.08
C VAL A 187 11.24 20.41 1.56
N PHE A 188 10.94 19.23 2.12
CA PHE A 188 11.07 19.00 3.55
C PHE A 188 12.52 18.64 3.95
N VAL A 189 13.20 17.81 3.16
CA VAL A 189 14.55 17.35 3.49
C VAL A 189 15.59 18.38 3.02
N ALA A 190 15.55 18.79 1.74
CA ALA A 190 16.54 19.74 1.22
C ALA A 190 16.21 21.21 1.55
N GLY A 191 14.92 21.60 1.54
CA GLY A 191 14.52 23.00 1.81
C GLY A 191 14.43 23.33 3.29
N PHE A 192 13.66 22.54 4.05
CA PHE A 192 13.43 22.79 5.49
C PHE A 192 14.42 22.08 6.41
N HIS A 193 15.29 21.21 5.87
CA HIS A 193 16.28 20.44 6.66
C HIS A 193 15.64 19.58 7.77
N TRP A 194 14.46 18.98 7.50
CA TRP A 194 13.77 18.12 8.45
C TRP A 194 14.35 16.69 8.49
N ASP A 195 15.46 16.44 7.84
CA ASP A 195 16.12 15.13 7.80
C ASP A 195 15.12 13.95 7.56
N VAL A 196 15.24 12.90 8.35
CA VAL A 196 14.37 11.70 8.25
C VAL A 196 12.88 11.98 8.50
N MET A 197 12.57 12.97 9.32
CA MET A 197 11.16 13.31 9.59
C MET A 197 10.50 13.85 8.33
N GLY A 198 11.24 14.66 7.55
CA GLY A 198 10.77 15.21 6.30
C GLY A 198 10.38 14.13 5.30
N ALA A 199 11.24 13.14 5.11
CA ALA A 199 10.98 12.00 4.23
C ALA A 199 9.78 11.15 4.70
N ALA A 200 9.68 10.85 5.99
CA ALA A 200 8.54 10.11 6.53
C ALA A 200 7.21 10.86 6.33
N VAL A 201 7.19 12.17 6.59
CA VAL A 201 5.99 13.02 6.39
C VAL A 201 5.63 13.09 4.90
N ALA A 202 6.59 13.28 4.01
CA ALA A 202 6.38 13.31 2.56
C ALA A 202 5.74 12.00 2.07
N THR A 203 6.25 10.86 2.52
CA THR A 203 5.70 9.54 2.21
C THR A 203 4.25 9.40 2.67
N VAL A 204 3.95 9.77 3.92
CA VAL A 204 2.59 9.68 4.48
C VAL A 204 1.61 10.59 3.72
N ILE A 205 2.00 11.81 3.38
CA ILE A 205 1.17 12.76 2.61
C ILE A 205 0.93 12.22 1.20
N ALA A 206 1.97 11.76 0.51
CA ALA A 206 1.87 11.24 -0.85
C ALA A 206 0.97 10.00 -0.92
N GLN A 207 1.11 9.08 0.04
CA GLN A 207 0.24 7.90 0.15
C GLN A 207 -1.20 8.30 0.52
N GLY A 208 -1.37 9.28 1.41
CA GLY A 208 -2.68 9.84 1.75
C GLY A 208 -3.41 10.41 0.53
N LEU A 209 -2.69 11.14 -0.34
CA LEU A 209 -3.23 11.63 -1.61
C LEU A 209 -3.72 10.47 -2.49
N SER A 210 -2.93 9.42 -2.63
CA SER A 210 -3.33 8.21 -3.38
C SER A 210 -4.58 7.56 -2.81
N VAL A 211 -4.69 7.44 -1.48
CA VAL A 211 -5.90 6.91 -0.82
C VAL A 211 -7.12 7.75 -1.17
N VAL A 212 -7.00 9.08 -1.07
CA VAL A 212 -8.11 9.99 -1.42
C VAL A 212 -8.54 9.82 -2.88
N LEU A 213 -7.59 9.73 -3.81
CA LEU A 213 -7.89 9.52 -5.23
C LEU A 213 -8.57 8.15 -5.47
N CYS A 214 -8.09 7.08 -4.86
CA CYS A 214 -8.69 5.75 -4.92
C CYS A 214 -10.11 5.75 -4.36
N LEU A 215 -10.31 6.28 -3.14
CA LEU A 215 -11.61 6.33 -2.49
C LEU A 215 -12.61 7.16 -3.28
N ARG A 216 -12.18 8.34 -3.79
CA ARG A 216 -13.03 9.18 -4.65
C ARG A 216 -13.48 8.43 -5.90
N ARG A 217 -12.58 7.64 -6.49
CA ARG A 217 -12.90 6.80 -7.67
C ARG A 217 -13.85 5.66 -7.32
N MET A 218 -13.56 4.91 -6.27
CA MET A 218 -14.38 3.77 -5.85
C MET A 218 -15.81 4.21 -5.44
N ARG A 219 -15.95 5.39 -4.81
CA ARG A 219 -17.27 5.96 -4.47
C ARG A 219 -18.06 6.45 -5.68
N ARG A 220 -17.38 6.82 -6.77
CA ARG A 220 -18.00 7.31 -8.01
C ARG A 220 -18.16 6.24 -9.08
N GLU A 221 -17.94 4.97 -8.71
CA GLU A 221 -18.15 3.87 -9.65
C GLU A 221 -19.62 3.82 -10.09
N PRO A 222 -19.88 3.83 -11.40
CA PRO A 222 -21.26 3.81 -11.93
C PRO A 222 -22.02 2.54 -11.56
N GLU A 223 -21.30 1.40 -11.54
CA GLU A 223 -21.89 0.10 -11.21
C GLU A 223 -22.05 -0.03 -9.69
N ALA A 224 -23.29 -0.07 -9.22
CA ALA A 224 -23.62 -0.05 -7.80
C ALA A 224 -22.95 -1.18 -7.00
N HIS A 225 -22.80 -2.37 -7.62
CA HIS A 225 -22.19 -3.53 -6.97
C HIS A 225 -20.66 -3.48 -6.88
N LEU A 226 -20.02 -2.57 -7.63
CA LEU A 226 -18.57 -2.31 -7.57
C LEU A 226 -18.23 -1.08 -6.73
N ARG A 227 -19.22 -0.27 -6.39
CA ARG A 227 -19.05 0.97 -5.65
C ARG A 227 -18.81 0.72 -4.17
N LEU A 228 -17.84 1.43 -3.60
CA LEU A 228 -17.64 1.47 -2.15
C LEU A 228 -18.61 2.50 -1.54
N ASP A 229 -19.57 2.03 -0.78
CA ASP A 229 -20.49 2.87 -0.02
C ASP A 229 -20.28 2.67 1.49
N PHE A 230 -19.83 3.72 2.17
CA PHE A 230 -19.55 3.65 3.61
C PHE A 230 -20.78 3.35 4.46
N ARG A 231 -21.99 3.59 3.94
CA ARG A 231 -23.25 3.25 4.63
C ARG A 231 -23.53 1.74 4.62
N LEU A 232 -22.94 1.02 3.68
CA LEU A 232 -23.10 -0.43 3.51
C LEU A 232 -21.96 -1.23 4.16
N LEU A 233 -21.04 -0.57 4.87
CA LEU A 233 -19.98 -1.25 5.62
C LEU A 233 -20.61 -2.06 6.75
N ARG A 234 -20.68 -3.37 6.55
CA ARG A 234 -21.16 -4.33 7.55
C ARG A 234 -20.18 -5.47 7.64
N TRP A 235 -19.93 -5.88 8.88
CA TRP A 235 -19.10 -7.04 9.15
C TRP A 235 -19.87 -8.32 8.80
N ASP A 236 -19.41 -9.03 7.78
CA ASP A 236 -19.91 -10.36 7.43
C ASP A 236 -18.85 -11.39 7.83
N ARG A 237 -19.16 -12.22 8.85
CA ARG A 237 -18.21 -13.21 9.38
C ARG A 237 -17.76 -14.22 8.34
N ALA A 238 -18.65 -14.66 7.47
CA ALA A 238 -18.33 -15.65 6.45
C ALA A 238 -17.40 -15.06 5.38
N MET A 239 -17.68 -13.83 4.94
CA MET A 239 -16.86 -13.12 3.97
C MET A 239 -15.48 -12.79 4.57
N MET A 240 -15.45 -12.29 5.79
CA MET A 240 -14.22 -11.96 6.52
C MET A 240 -13.33 -13.19 6.70
N SER A 241 -13.91 -14.32 7.11
CA SER A 241 -13.16 -15.59 7.24
C SER A 241 -12.52 -16.01 5.93
N ARG A 242 -13.21 -15.83 4.79
CA ARG A 242 -12.65 -16.13 3.46
C ARG A 242 -11.49 -15.22 3.11
N ILE A 243 -11.61 -13.91 3.38
CA ILE A 243 -10.54 -12.93 3.14
C ILE A 243 -9.32 -13.24 4.00
N ILE A 244 -9.51 -13.51 5.29
CA ILE A 244 -8.42 -13.84 6.23
C ILE A 244 -7.73 -15.15 5.80
N ARG A 245 -8.50 -16.18 5.43
CA ARG A 245 -7.95 -17.48 5.02
C ARG A 245 -7.08 -17.39 3.76
N GLN A 246 -7.35 -16.43 2.88
CA GLN A 246 -6.52 -16.18 1.69
C GLN A 246 -5.37 -15.20 1.98
N GLY A 247 -5.64 -14.14 2.74
CA GLY A 247 -4.69 -13.07 2.97
C GLY A 247 -3.62 -13.39 4.00
N LEU A 248 -3.99 -14.09 5.07
CA LEU A 248 -3.06 -14.38 6.17
C LEU A 248 -1.86 -15.23 5.75
N PRO A 249 -2.03 -16.36 5.01
CA PRO A 249 -0.90 -17.14 4.52
C PRO A 249 0.00 -16.33 3.59
N THR A 250 -0.57 -15.52 2.69
CA THR A 250 0.19 -14.66 1.78
C THR A 250 0.95 -13.57 2.54
N GLY A 251 0.32 -12.99 3.58
CA GLY A 251 0.96 -12.01 4.46
C GLY A 251 2.15 -12.60 5.22
N ILE A 252 1.98 -13.78 5.80
CA ILE A 252 3.06 -14.51 6.49
C ILE A 252 4.18 -14.83 5.51
N GLN A 253 3.87 -15.34 4.31
CA GLN A 253 4.86 -15.64 3.28
C GLN A 253 5.68 -14.39 2.91
N ASN A 254 5.06 -13.26 2.66
CA ASN A 254 5.75 -12.01 2.35
C ASN A 254 6.63 -11.52 3.51
N SER A 255 6.16 -11.69 4.76
CA SER A 255 6.94 -11.34 5.94
C SER A 255 8.17 -12.24 6.12
N VAL A 256 8.04 -13.54 5.84
CA VAL A 256 9.17 -14.50 5.89
C VAL A 256 10.23 -14.17 4.82
N ILE A 257 9.77 -13.80 3.61
CA ILE A 257 10.69 -13.33 2.55
C ILE A 257 11.41 -12.06 3.01
N GLY A 258 10.69 -11.13 3.65
CA GLY A 258 11.27 -9.93 4.23
C GLY A 258 12.33 -10.23 5.30
N LEU A 259 12.06 -11.19 6.19
CA LEU A 259 13.03 -11.64 7.19
C LEU A 259 14.27 -12.30 6.55
N GLY A 260 14.08 -13.08 5.49
CA GLY A 260 15.20 -13.68 4.75
C GLY A 260 16.17 -12.62 4.20
N ASN A 261 15.64 -11.49 3.71
CA ASN A 261 16.47 -10.38 3.23
C ASN A 261 17.22 -9.62 4.34
N VAL A 262 16.85 -9.83 5.63
CA VAL A 262 17.54 -9.24 6.79
C VAL A 262 18.72 -10.09 7.24
N VAL A 263 18.66 -11.41 7.01
CA VAL A 263 19.62 -12.39 7.52
C VAL A 263 20.82 -12.60 6.55
N ILE A 264 20.63 -12.24 5.29
CA ILE A 264 21.67 -12.28 4.26
C ILE A 264 22.38 -10.94 4.18
#